data_44a99ec1fe0ba1e57fa3403ea0966a7b
#
_entry.id   44a99ec1fe0ba1e57fa3403ea0966a7b
#
_cell.length_a   1.000
_cell.length_b   1.000
_cell.length_c   1.000
_cell.angle_alpha   90.00
_cell.angle_beta   90.00
_cell.angle_gamma   90.00
#
_symmetry.space_group_name_H-M   'P 1'
#
loop_
_entity.id
_entity.type
_entity.pdbx_description
1 polymer ?
#
loop_
_entity_poly.entity_id
_entity_poly.type
_entity_poly.pdbx_seq_one_letter_code
_entity_poly.pdbx_strand_id
1 'polypeptide(L)'
;MYYFVGYNLGGSITGIEKAMINRLKIFKESGKKARCIFLAWNRFLTKQAESFIEKKEYLNMYDYFQDSKNLTKVEHFDYISYWENDCNYELRYVPNSRDIRIYDSSNFIMYVRFLDPNYKTLDYINYFDMNGKKIKREFYDVRGFLSCTRILTTNQTVLAEQYHNLTGQIVIEKYFNIENNEIQRIILNYKNRTHFFKNETGLRSFFINSIYQYGDVFFSDKNIYTAPAFNHSDPNIPVVAILHSTHVKNIDQVDTSNYKNVYKALFSNLSRYKAIIVSTDSQKQDVSTRIDNQIPVINIPVGFSENHHINAHNDRKVSPKKLISVARYSPEKQLHHQIELINNLKHEFPELQLHLYGFGKEKDKLLNLIKKYNLEDKIFLRGFLPNLSKEYSDAYLGIITSNMEGFSLALLECQSYGVPMISYDIKYGPNELVRDGLNGYLIPKNDKEELTNKVKYLLEHPKLQQEFSKQSIALSQNYSKNNIIEKWDNALRLINN
;
A
#
# COMPACT_ATOMS: atom_id res chain seq x y z
N MET A 1 -5.37 10.23 21.14
CA MET A 1 -4.46 9.66 20.10
C MET A 1 -5.24 9.46 18.80
N TYR A 2 -4.61 9.62 17.62
CA TYR A 2 -5.22 9.35 16.33
C TYR A 2 -4.60 8.08 15.72
N TYR A 3 -5.44 7.11 15.35
CA TYR A 3 -4.99 5.83 14.79
C TYR A 3 -5.41 5.68 13.34
N PHE A 4 -4.45 5.52 12.44
CA PHE A 4 -4.68 5.25 11.01
C PHE A 4 -4.58 3.75 10.79
N VAL A 5 -5.72 3.10 10.53
CA VAL A 5 -5.82 1.64 10.54
C VAL A 5 -5.81 1.09 9.12
N GLY A 6 -4.68 0.49 8.77
CA GLY A 6 -4.46 -0.25 7.53
C GLY A 6 -4.38 -1.76 7.76
N TYR A 7 -3.93 -2.47 6.73
CA TYR A 7 -3.81 -3.92 6.81
C TYR A 7 -2.37 -4.40 6.96
N ASN A 8 -1.50 -3.95 6.06
CA ASN A 8 -0.08 -4.33 6.02
C ASN A 8 0.77 -3.19 5.48
N LEU A 9 2.06 -3.20 5.76
CA LEU A 9 3.06 -2.33 5.13
C LEU A 9 4.14 -3.24 4.55
N GLY A 10 4.31 -3.21 3.24
CA GLY A 10 5.34 -3.96 2.53
C GLY A 10 6.57 -3.12 2.21
N GLY A 11 7.60 -3.73 1.63
CA GLY A 11 8.78 -3.01 1.14
C GLY A 11 8.48 -2.08 -0.05
N SER A 12 7.38 -2.32 -0.76
CA SER A 12 6.83 -1.42 -1.77
C SER A 12 5.44 -0.99 -1.34
N ILE A 13 5.21 0.32 -1.21
CA ILE A 13 3.95 0.88 -0.72
C ILE A 13 3.00 1.22 -1.86
N THR A 14 1.70 1.10 -1.61
CA THR A 14 0.63 1.54 -2.53
C THR A 14 0.11 2.91 -2.13
N GLY A 15 -0.82 3.46 -2.93
CA GLY A 15 -1.42 4.76 -2.65
C GLY A 15 -2.08 4.86 -1.27
N ILE A 16 -2.63 3.77 -0.73
CA ILE A 16 -3.28 3.75 0.59
C ILE A 16 -2.23 3.92 1.69
N GLU A 17 -1.18 3.12 1.69
CA GLU A 17 -0.10 3.21 2.68
C GLU A 17 0.60 4.58 2.58
N LYS A 18 0.81 5.09 1.35
CA LYS A 18 1.37 6.43 1.14
C LYS A 18 0.47 7.53 1.71
N ALA A 19 -0.85 7.42 1.53
CA ALA A 19 -1.82 8.35 2.11
C ALA A 19 -1.81 8.34 3.65
N MET A 20 -1.71 7.14 4.26
CA MET A 20 -1.57 7.00 5.72
C MET A 20 -0.30 7.67 6.23
N ILE A 21 0.83 7.43 5.56
CA ILE A 21 2.14 8.01 5.92
C ILE A 21 2.14 9.54 5.74
N ASN A 22 1.57 10.05 4.66
CA ASN A 22 1.42 11.48 4.44
C ASN A 22 0.59 12.14 5.56
N ARG A 23 -0.52 11.50 5.94
CA ARG A 23 -1.36 11.98 7.06
C ARG A 23 -0.62 11.95 8.38
N LEU A 24 0.17 10.89 8.63
CA LEU A 24 1.01 10.79 9.82
C LEU A 24 2.00 11.96 9.90
N LYS A 25 2.67 12.32 8.80
CA LYS A 25 3.55 13.49 8.71
C LYS A 25 2.82 14.78 9.08
N ILE A 26 1.66 15.03 8.46
CA ILE A 26 0.83 16.21 8.70
C ILE A 26 0.43 16.31 10.17
N PHE A 27 -0.04 15.23 10.78
CA PHE A 27 -0.44 15.20 12.17
C PHE A 27 0.74 15.46 13.10
N LYS A 28 1.90 14.88 12.84
CA LYS A 28 3.14 15.11 13.60
C LYS A 28 3.56 16.58 13.55
N GLU A 29 3.60 17.18 12.36
CA GLU A 29 3.98 18.58 12.16
C GLU A 29 2.97 19.57 12.79
N SER A 30 1.70 19.20 12.86
CA SER A 30 0.67 19.98 13.55
C SER A 30 0.54 19.65 15.06
N GLY A 31 1.54 18.97 15.65
CA GLY A 31 1.59 18.67 17.08
C GLY A 31 0.61 17.60 17.56
N LYS A 32 -0.05 16.89 16.65
CA LYS A 32 -1.03 15.85 16.97
C LYS A 32 -0.36 14.50 17.16
N LYS A 33 -0.69 13.80 18.24
CA LYS A 33 -0.19 12.45 18.49
C LYS A 33 -0.95 11.45 17.61
N ALA A 34 -0.25 10.79 16.67
CA ALA A 34 -0.85 9.81 15.77
C ALA A 34 0.04 8.57 15.62
N ARG A 35 -0.57 7.44 15.21
CA ARG A 35 0.09 6.19 14.87
C ARG A 35 -0.61 5.48 13.71
N CYS A 36 0.16 4.78 12.88
CA CYS A 36 -0.38 3.79 11.96
C CYS A 36 -0.61 2.45 12.68
N ILE A 37 -1.69 1.76 12.35
CA ILE A 37 -1.97 0.39 12.82
C ILE A 37 -1.99 -0.54 11.62
N PHE A 38 -1.29 -1.68 11.74
CA PHE A 38 -1.31 -2.75 10.75
C PHE A 38 -1.87 -4.04 11.35
N LEU A 39 -2.92 -4.59 10.71
CA LEU A 39 -3.71 -5.71 11.23
C LEU A 39 -3.21 -7.09 10.78
N ALA A 40 -2.36 -7.14 9.75
CA ALA A 40 -1.81 -8.39 9.23
C ALA A 40 -0.58 -8.83 10.01
N TRP A 41 -0.40 -10.15 10.12
CA TRP A 41 0.88 -10.72 10.51
C TRP A 41 1.92 -10.44 9.41
N ASN A 42 3.04 -9.85 9.80
CA ASN A 42 4.15 -9.54 8.91
C ASN A 42 5.47 -9.56 9.68
N ARG A 43 6.18 -10.65 9.61
CA ARG A 43 7.47 -10.87 10.26
C ARG A 43 8.62 -10.00 9.70
N PHE A 44 8.39 -9.32 8.58
CA PHE A 44 9.34 -8.38 7.97
C PHE A 44 8.98 -6.91 8.23
N LEU A 45 7.90 -6.64 8.95
CA LEU A 45 7.34 -5.29 9.08
C LEU A 45 8.37 -4.28 9.61
N THR A 46 9.13 -4.64 10.62
CA THR A 46 10.14 -3.73 11.21
C THR A 46 11.13 -3.25 10.15
N LYS A 47 11.73 -4.18 9.39
CA LYS A 47 12.65 -3.85 8.31
C LYS A 47 12.00 -3.08 7.16
N GLN A 48 10.77 -3.43 6.80
CA GLN A 48 10.04 -2.77 5.71
C GLN A 48 9.60 -1.35 6.09
N ALA A 49 9.26 -1.12 7.35
CA ALA A 49 8.81 0.17 7.85
C ALA A 49 9.94 1.22 7.97
N GLU A 50 11.18 0.79 8.19
CA GLU A 50 12.35 1.67 8.39
C GLU A 50 12.51 2.73 7.29
N SER A 51 12.13 2.41 6.05
CA SER A 51 12.21 3.34 4.92
C SER A 51 11.11 4.41 4.91
N PHE A 52 10.09 4.31 5.76
CA PHE A 52 8.87 5.11 5.67
C PHE A 52 8.45 5.79 6.97
N ILE A 53 8.54 5.08 8.11
CA ILE A 53 8.04 5.53 9.41
C ILE A 53 8.91 5.01 10.55
N GLU A 54 8.98 5.75 11.65
CA GLU A 54 9.72 5.37 12.85
C GLU A 54 8.99 4.26 13.63
N LYS A 55 9.72 3.43 14.39
CA LYS A 55 9.14 2.33 15.19
C LYS A 55 8.04 2.79 16.17
N LYS A 56 8.18 3.97 16.76
CA LYS A 56 7.19 4.55 17.69
C LYS A 56 5.90 5.03 16.99
N GLU A 57 5.93 5.18 15.66
CA GLU A 57 4.84 5.73 14.84
C GLU A 57 3.89 4.66 14.30
N TYR A 58 4.15 3.39 14.57
CA TYR A 58 3.23 2.33 14.21
C TYR A 58 3.03 1.29 15.31
N LEU A 59 1.97 0.53 15.17
CA LEU A 59 1.64 -0.64 15.98
C LEU A 59 1.14 -1.76 15.07
N ASN A 60 1.63 -2.98 15.29
CA ASN A 60 1.10 -4.16 14.63
C ASN A 60 0.27 -5.00 15.61
N MET A 61 -0.85 -5.56 15.16
CA MET A 61 -1.74 -6.36 15.98
C MET A 61 -1.05 -7.62 16.53
N TYR A 62 -0.24 -8.30 15.72
CA TYR A 62 0.47 -9.50 16.14
C TYR A 62 1.62 -9.15 17.09
N ASP A 63 2.40 -8.10 16.80
CA ASP A 63 3.44 -7.61 17.72
C ASP A 63 2.86 -7.26 19.10
N TYR A 64 1.63 -6.74 19.13
CA TYR A 64 0.92 -6.41 20.37
C TYR A 64 0.61 -7.65 21.22
N PHE A 65 0.05 -8.69 20.60
CA PHE A 65 -0.28 -9.93 21.30
C PHE A 65 0.95 -10.81 21.59
N GLN A 66 1.95 -10.81 20.73
CA GLN A 66 3.22 -11.52 20.92
C GLN A 66 4.16 -10.82 21.92
N ASP A 67 3.75 -9.67 22.45
CA ASP A 67 4.54 -8.78 23.34
C ASP A 67 5.90 -8.35 22.73
N SER A 68 5.98 -8.32 21.41
CA SER A 68 7.19 -7.97 20.65
C SER A 68 7.21 -6.52 20.14
N LYS A 69 6.22 -5.70 20.52
CA LYS A 69 6.08 -4.31 20.02
C LYS A 69 7.27 -3.41 20.31
N ASN A 70 7.98 -3.64 21.45
CA ASN A 70 9.13 -2.86 21.86
C ASN A 70 10.47 -3.53 21.53
N LEU A 71 10.42 -4.76 20.99
CA LEU A 71 11.64 -5.50 20.64
C LEU A 71 12.35 -4.83 19.46
N THR A 72 13.64 -4.58 19.59
CA THR A 72 14.51 -4.16 18.49
C THR A 72 15.15 -5.36 17.82
N LYS A 73 15.82 -6.20 18.60
CA LYS A 73 16.47 -7.45 18.16
C LYS A 73 16.68 -8.35 19.38
N VAL A 74 16.57 -9.67 19.19
CA VAL A 74 17.05 -10.65 20.18
C VAL A 74 18.54 -10.90 20.02
N GLU A 75 19.17 -11.43 21.06
CA GLU A 75 20.55 -11.91 20.97
C GLU A 75 20.68 -13.02 19.92
N HIS A 76 21.82 -13.05 19.30
CA HIS A 76 22.12 -14.04 18.27
C HIS A 76 22.32 -15.42 18.96
N PHE A 77 21.54 -16.41 18.50
CA PHE A 77 21.73 -17.80 18.84
C PHE A 77 22.50 -18.49 17.70
N ASP A 78 23.56 -19.21 18.01
CA ASP A 78 24.35 -19.93 17.01
C ASP A 78 23.71 -21.28 16.70
N TYR A 79 22.74 -21.25 15.78
CA TYR A 79 22.04 -22.44 15.33
C TYR A 79 22.95 -23.45 14.64
N ILE A 80 24.00 -23.00 13.95
CA ILE A 80 24.95 -23.88 13.25
C ILE A 80 25.70 -24.74 14.29
N SER A 81 26.33 -24.07 15.25
CA SER A 81 27.05 -24.76 16.32
C SER A 81 26.15 -25.71 17.13
N TYR A 82 24.95 -25.26 17.44
CA TYR A 82 23.94 -26.07 18.15
C TYR A 82 23.56 -27.34 17.37
N TRP A 83 23.29 -27.24 16.07
CA TRP A 83 22.94 -28.44 15.28
C TRP A 83 24.10 -29.38 15.07
N GLU A 84 25.33 -28.85 14.81
CA GLU A 84 26.51 -29.67 14.58
C GLU A 84 27.03 -30.32 15.87
N ASN A 85 27.16 -29.55 16.96
CA ASN A 85 27.88 -30.00 18.15
C ASN A 85 26.93 -30.55 19.23
N ASP A 86 25.79 -29.91 19.48
CA ASP A 86 24.86 -30.32 20.53
C ASP A 86 23.88 -31.39 20.06
N CYS A 87 23.39 -31.27 18.79
CA CYS A 87 22.46 -32.24 18.20
C CYS A 87 23.18 -33.36 17.43
N ASN A 88 24.45 -33.18 17.07
CA ASN A 88 25.24 -34.09 16.22
C ASN A 88 24.59 -34.35 14.86
N TYR A 89 23.98 -33.30 14.25
CA TYR A 89 23.36 -33.37 12.94
C TYR A 89 24.38 -33.11 11.82
N GLU A 90 24.17 -33.72 10.65
CA GLU A 90 24.93 -33.45 9.43
C GLU A 90 24.29 -32.26 8.69
N LEU A 91 25.08 -31.19 8.45
CA LEU A 91 24.68 -29.99 7.73
C LEU A 91 25.20 -30.03 6.29
N ARG A 92 24.31 -30.00 5.31
CA ARG A 92 24.65 -29.91 3.87
C ARG A 92 24.21 -28.56 3.32
N TYR A 93 25.17 -27.69 3.06
CA TYR A 93 24.94 -26.35 2.51
C TYR A 93 24.51 -26.42 1.05
N VAL A 94 23.46 -25.66 0.67
CA VAL A 94 22.96 -25.61 -0.71
C VAL A 94 23.77 -24.57 -1.49
N PRO A 95 24.48 -24.95 -2.59
CA PRO A 95 25.29 -24.02 -3.36
C PRO A 95 24.53 -22.78 -3.83
N ASN A 96 25.20 -21.61 -3.80
CA ASN A 96 24.64 -20.31 -4.23
C ASN A 96 23.33 -19.91 -3.55
N SER A 97 23.07 -20.39 -2.35
CA SER A 97 21.89 -20.05 -1.57
C SER A 97 22.25 -19.76 -0.10
N ARG A 98 21.24 -19.41 0.70
CA ARG A 98 21.35 -19.25 2.16
C ARG A 98 20.66 -20.40 2.87
N ASP A 99 20.61 -21.55 2.22
CA ASP A 99 19.82 -22.71 2.65
C ASP A 99 20.74 -23.82 3.11
N ILE A 100 20.28 -24.57 4.11
CA ILE A 100 20.97 -25.75 4.64
C ILE A 100 19.97 -26.90 4.71
N ARG A 101 20.40 -28.09 4.27
CA ARG A 101 19.69 -29.35 4.50
C ARG A 101 20.31 -30.01 5.72
N ILE A 102 19.50 -30.41 6.69
CA ILE A 102 19.94 -31.02 7.93
C ILE A 102 19.47 -32.45 7.99
N TYR A 103 20.40 -33.34 8.33
CA TYR A 103 20.19 -34.78 8.43
C TYR A 103 20.49 -35.26 9.83
N ASP A 104 19.62 -36.13 10.36
CA ASP A 104 19.92 -36.96 11.53
C ASP A 104 20.32 -38.34 11.03
N SER A 105 21.60 -38.70 11.14
CA SER A 105 22.18 -39.87 10.48
C SER A 105 21.97 -39.80 8.94
N SER A 106 21.19 -40.68 8.37
CA SER A 106 20.81 -40.64 6.94
C SER A 106 19.47 -39.98 6.64
N ASN A 107 18.69 -39.61 7.67
CA ASN A 107 17.36 -39.11 7.50
C ASN A 107 17.35 -37.60 7.28
N PHE A 108 16.74 -37.13 6.20
CA PHE A 108 16.52 -35.70 5.96
C PHE A 108 15.40 -35.20 6.87
N ILE A 109 15.74 -34.37 7.87
CA ILE A 109 14.81 -33.90 8.89
C ILE A 109 14.41 -32.44 8.75
N MET A 110 15.32 -31.56 8.27
CA MET A 110 15.02 -30.13 8.18
C MET A 110 15.61 -29.50 6.91
N TYR A 111 14.88 -28.51 6.39
CA TYR A 111 15.36 -27.55 5.39
C TYR A 111 15.28 -26.17 5.98
N VAL A 112 16.42 -25.51 6.12
CA VAL A 112 16.56 -24.23 6.81
C VAL A 112 16.96 -23.15 5.85
N ARG A 113 16.36 -21.97 5.97
CA ARG A 113 16.76 -20.75 5.26
C ARG A 113 17.14 -19.65 6.22
N PHE A 114 18.21 -18.94 5.88
CA PHE A 114 18.67 -17.74 6.58
C PHE A 114 18.41 -16.48 5.75
N LEU A 115 18.30 -15.32 6.42
CA LEU A 115 18.12 -14.01 5.79
C LEU A 115 19.45 -13.41 5.31
N ASP A 116 20.56 -13.84 5.91
CA ASP A 116 21.90 -13.31 5.65
C ASP A 116 22.88 -14.44 5.24
N PRO A 117 23.96 -14.10 4.50
CA PRO A 117 24.94 -15.08 4.02
C PRO A 117 25.85 -15.66 5.12
N ASN A 118 25.85 -15.07 6.32
CA ASN A 118 26.64 -15.53 7.45
C ASN A 118 25.86 -16.45 8.39
N TYR A 119 24.66 -16.89 7.99
CA TYR A 119 23.78 -17.81 8.73
C TYR A 119 23.46 -17.35 10.17
N LYS A 120 23.27 -16.03 10.36
CA LYS A 120 22.99 -15.44 11.67
C LYS A 120 21.51 -15.27 11.96
N THR A 121 20.71 -14.97 10.97
CA THR A 121 19.29 -14.66 11.17
C THR A 121 18.44 -15.66 10.41
N LEU A 122 17.69 -16.49 11.13
CA LEU A 122 16.77 -17.45 10.53
C LEU A 122 15.64 -16.74 9.78
N ASP A 123 15.27 -17.27 8.63
CA ASP A 123 14.08 -16.95 7.88
C ASP A 123 12.96 -17.95 8.20
N TYR A 124 13.21 -19.24 7.94
CA TYR A 124 12.30 -20.31 8.29
C TYR A 124 13.02 -21.66 8.40
N ILE A 125 12.37 -22.60 9.13
CA ILE A 125 12.73 -24.00 9.18
C ILE A 125 11.52 -24.82 8.70
N ASN A 126 11.71 -25.69 7.70
CA ASN A 126 10.79 -26.75 7.37
C ASN A 126 11.21 -28.04 8.03
N TYR A 127 10.30 -28.74 8.65
CA TYR A 127 10.49 -30.05 9.25
C TYR A 127 9.81 -31.13 8.42
N PHE A 128 10.47 -32.28 8.30
CA PHE A 128 10.01 -33.40 7.46
C PHE A 128 9.83 -34.65 8.32
N ASP A 129 8.85 -35.47 7.94
CA ASP A 129 8.66 -36.81 8.51
C ASP A 129 9.61 -37.84 7.84
N MET A 130 9.59 -39.07 8.31
CA MET A 130 10.41 -40.17 7.80
C MET A 130 10.12 -40.52 6.33
N ASN A 131 9.00 -40.08 5.78
CA ASN A 131 8.63 -40.25 4.38
C ASN A 131 9.04 -39.04 3.49
N GLY A 132 9.76 -38.06 4.06
CA GLY A 132 10.18 -36.86 3.39
C GLY A 132 9.06 -35.87 3.12
N LYS A 133 7.91 -35.99 3.78
CA LYS A 133 6.81 -35.01 3.69
C LYS A 133 7.00 -33.92 4.73
N LYS A 134 6.82 -32.67 4.32
CA LYS A 134 6.87 -31.53 5.23
C LYS A 134 5.66 -31.54 6.17
N ILE A 135 5.90 -31.56 7.47
CA ILE A 135 4.87 -31.62 8.51
C ILE A 135 4.67 -30.30 9.24
N LYS A 136 5.74 -29.49 9.31
CA LYS A 136 5.76 -28.24 10.08
C LYS A 136 6.65 -27.22 9.40
N ARG A 137 6.31 -25.92 9.52
CA ARG A 137 7.22 -24.82 9.21
C ARG A 137 7.22 -23.81 10.33
N GLU A 138 8.38 -23.44 10.79
CA GLU A 138 8.63 -22.36 11.71
C GLU A 138 9.06 -21.11 10.93
N PHE A 139 8.47 -19.96 11.24
CA PHE A 139 8.79 -18.67 10.66
C PHE A 139 9.38 -17.76 11.73
N TYR A 140 10.52 -17.22 11.45
CA TYR A 140 11.24 -16.30 12.33
C TYR A 140 11.03 -14.85 11.88
N ASP A 141 10.84 -13.96 12.85
CA ASP A 141 10.80 -12.52 12.61
C ASP A 141 12.21 -12.01 12.29
N VAL A 142 12.33 -10.93 11.51
CA VAL A 142 13.64 -10.30 11.19
C VAL A 142 14.42 -9.86 12.43
N ARG A 143 13.75 -9.72 13.56
CA ARG A 143 14.34 -9.41 14.87
C ARG A 143 14.93 -10.65 15.56
N GLY A 144 14.73 -11.87 15.02
CA GLY A 144 15.40 -13.11 15.43
C GLY A 144 14.58 -14.04 16.34
N PHE A 145 13.30 -13.79 16.63
CA PHE A 145 12.46 -14.68 17.45
C PHE A 145 11.54 -15.55 16.59
N LEU A 146 11.17 -16.74 17.09
CA LEU A 146 10.15 -17.59 16.47
C LEU A 146 8.78 -16.89 16.55
N SER A 147 8.28 -16.43 15.42
CA SER A 147 7.02 -15.67 15.37
C SER A 147 5.79 -16.55 15.11
N CYS A 148 5.91 -17.55 14.22
CA CYS A 148 4.77 -18.39 13.85
C CYS A 148 5.24 -19.82 13.51
N THR A 149 4.52 -20.81 14.01
CA THR A 149 4.61 -22.21 13.58
C THR A 149 3.38 -22.58 12.77
N ARG A 150 3.58 -23.07 11.56
CA ARG A 150 2.52 -23.61 10.70
C ARG A 150 2.60 -25.12 10.68
N ILE A 151 1.50 -25.77 11.07
CA ILE A 151 1.33 -27.22 11.04
C ILE A 151 0.59 -27.59 9.76
N LEU A 152 1.08 -28.63 9.08
CA LEU A 152 0.57 -29.08 7.79
C LEU A 152 -0.05 -30.48 7.91
N THR A 153 -1.05 -30.73 7.08
CA THR A 153 -1.59 -32.09 6.87
C THR A 153 -0.65 -32.88 5.95
N THR A 154 -0.89 -34.18 5.83
CA THR A 154 -0.19 -35.06 4.87
C THR A 154 -0.34 -34.61 3.41
N ASN A 155 -1.42 -33.88 3.08
CA ASN A 155 -1.69 -33.30 1.76
C ASN A 155 -1.10 -31.87 1.60
N GLN A 156 -0.26 -31.43 2.51
CA GLN A 156 0.41 -30.13 2.50
C GLN A 156 -0.55 -28.92 2.62
N THR A 157 -1.80 -29.11 3.04
CA THR A 157 -2.72 -28.05 3.41
C THR A 157 -2.42 -27.58 4.84
N VAL A 158 -2.77 -26.34 5.17
CA VAL A 158 -2.56 -25.79 6.51
C VAL A 158 -3.62 -26.34 7.46
N LEU A 159 -3.18 -26.98 8.55
CA LEU A 159 -4.04 -27.42 9.63
C LEU A 159 -4.16 -26.36 10.71
N ALA A 160 -3.04 -25.79 11.14
CA ALA A 160 -3.02 -24.75 12.16
C ALA A 160 -1.85 -23.78 11.97
N GLU A 161 -2.04 -22.56 12.48
CA GLU A 161 -0.97 -21.57 12.70
C GLU A 161 -0.94 -21.20 14.19
N GLN A 162 0.26 -21.23 14.78
CA GLN A 162 0.51 -20.92 16.17
C GLN A 162 1.49 -19.75 16.25
N TYR A 163 1.08 -18.65 16.86
CA TYR A 163 1.90 -17.44 17.00
C TYR A 163 2.45 -17.38 18.43
N HIS A 164 3.76 -17.16 18.53
CA HIS A 164 4.49 -17.27 19.77
C HIS A 164 4.86 -15.89 20.33
N ASN A 165 4.84 -15.74 21.65
CA ASN A 165 5.45 -14.59 22.32
C ASN A 165 6.98 -14.76 22.41
N LEU A 166 7.67 -13.79 23.00
CA LEU A 166 9.13 -13.80 23.13
C LEU A 166 9.66 -14.91 24.03
N THR A 167 8.83 -15.52 24.86
CA THR A 167 9.20 -16.68 25.72
C THR A 167 8.86 -18.03 25.06
N GLY A 168 8.39 -18.02 23.81
CA GLY A 168 8.01 -19.23 23.07
C GLY A 168 6.60 -19.76 23.38
N GLN A 169 5.82 -19.10 24.24
CA GLN A 169 4.45 -19.49 24.52
C GLN A 169 3.52 -19.14 23.36
N ILE A 170 2.59 -20.04 23.06
CA ILE A 170 1.57 -19.81 22.03
C ILE A 170 0.52 -18.82 22.55
N VAL A 171 0.40 -17.68 21.90
CA VAL A 171 -0.56 -16.62 22.26
C VAL A 171 -1.74 -16.55 21.31
N ILE A 172 -1.56 -16.89 20.03
CA ILE A 172 -2.67 -17.01 19.06
C ILE A 172 -2.56 -18.35 18.36
N GLU A 173 -3.68 -19.05 18.23
CA GLU A 173 -3.81 -20.24 17.40
C GLU A 173 -4.94 -20.04 16.39
N LYS A 174 -4.69 -20.44 15.15
CA LYS A 174 -5.72 -20.49 14.10
C LYS A 174 -5.83 -21.90 13.57
N TYR A 175 -7.04 -22.39 13.50
CA TYR A 175 -7.38 -23.70 12.96
C TYR A 175 -8.13 -23.53 11.64
N PHE A 176 -7.73 -24.32 10.65
CA PHE A 176 -8.23 -24.22 9.29
C PHE A 176 -9.05 -25.44 8.89
N ASN A 177 -10.04 -25.22 8.06
CA ASN A 177 -10.72 -26.29 7.35
C ASN A 177 -9.78 -26.80 6.25
N ILE A 178 -9.52 -28.10 6.25
CA ILE A 178 -8.57 -28.74 5.31
C ILE A 178 -9.08 -28.79 3.87
N GLU A 179 -10.39 -28.66 3.63
CA GLU A 179 -11.01 -28.75 2.30
C GLU A 179 -10.95 -27.39 1.56
N ASN A 180 -11.25 -26.28 2.27
CA ASN A 180 -11.36 -24.95 1.66
C ASN A 180 -10.34 -23.94 2.18
N ASN A 181 -9.49 -24.34 3.13
CA ASN A 181 -8.47 -23.51 3.77
C ASN A 181 -9.02 -22.24 4.47
N GLU A 182 -10.29 -22.27 4.87
CA GLU A 182 -10.91 -21.20 5.64
C GLU A 182 -10.65 -21.35 7.13
N ILE A 183 -10.52 -20.24 7.84
CA ILE A 183 -10.35 -20.24 9.30
C ILE A 183 -11.65 -20.72 9.95
N GLN A 184 -11.57 -21.80 10.71
CA GLN A 184 -12.68 -22.35 11.50
C GLN A 184 -12.75 -21.74 12.89
N ARG A 185 -11.59 -21.48 13.50
CA ARG A 185 -11.49 -20.94 14.85
C ARG A 185 -10.16 -20.22 15.06
N ILE A 186 -10.22 -19.17 15.88
CA ILE A 186 -9.04 -18.50 16.43
C ILE A 186 -9.14 -18.54 17.94
N ILE A 187 -8.06 -18.92 18.61
CA ILE A 187 -7.89 -18.89 20.06
C ILE A 187 -6.83 -17.85 20.38
N LEU A 188 -7.12 -16.95 21.31
CA LEU A 188 -6.18 -15.94 21.82
C LEU A 188 -6.04 -16.12 23.33
N ASN A 189 -4.83 -16.37 23.80
CA ASN A 189 -4.45 -16.33 25.20
C ASN A 189 -3.90 -14.93 25.51
N TYR A 190 -4.67 -14.13 26.28
CA TYR A 190 -4.30 -12.75 26.56
C TYR A 190 -4.72 -12.36 27.99
N LYS A 191 -3.78 -11.81 28.76
CA LYS A 191 -3.98 -11.37 30.16
C LYS A 191 -4.62 -12.46 31.04
N ASN A 192 -4.05 -13.67 31.00
CA ASN A 192 -4.52 -14.85 31.76
C ASN A 192 -5.97 -15.29 31.44
N ARG A 193 -6.47 -14.92 30.27
CA ARG A 193 -7.79 -15.37 29.78
C ARG A 193 -7.67 -15.91 28.36
N THR A 194 -8.49 -16.91 28.07
CA THR A 194 -8.60 -17.46 26.71
C THR A 194 -9.84 -16.90 26.02
N HIS A 195 -9.66 -16.36 24.83
CA HIS A 195 -10.71 -15.79 23.99
C HIS A 195 -10.85 -16.60 22.71
N PHE A 196 -12.08 -16.78 22.24
CA PHE A 196 -12.40 -17.57 21.06
C PHE A 196 -13.07 -16.69 20.00
N PHE A 197 -12.60 -16.76 18.75
CA PHE A 197 -13.17 -16.02 17.63
C PHE A 197 -13.47 -16.97 16.47
N LYS A 198 -14.55 -16.68 15.75
CA LYS A 198 -14.91 -17.43 14.54
C LYS A 198 -13.97 -17.15 13.38
N ASN A 199 -13.43 -15.92 13.29
CA ASN A 199 -12.62 -15.45 12.16
C ASN A 199 -11.75 -14.26 12.57
N GLU A 200 -10.95 -13.78 11.63
CA GLU A 200 -10.06 -12.61 11.76
C GLU A 200 -10.80 -11.31 12.16
N THR A 201 -12.05 -11.14 11.72
CA THR A 201 -12.84 -9.94 12.07
C THR A 201 -13.01 -9.82 13.57
N GLY A 202 -13.35 -10.92 14.25
CA GLY A 202 -13.49 -10.94 15.71
C GLY A 202 -12.19 -10.63 16.44
N LEU A 203 -11.06 -11.20 15.98
CA LEU A 203 -9.74 -10.93 16.57
C LEU A 203 -9.34 -9.45 16.40
N ARG A 204 -9.56 -8.88 15.21
CA ARG A 204 -9.28 -7.46 14.92
C ARG A 204 -10.16 -6.52 15.76
N SER A 205 -11.44 -6.85 15.89
CA SER A 205 -12.36 -6.10 16.75
C SER A 205 -11.90 -6.11 18.21
N PHE A 206 -11.52 -7.28 18.72
CA PHE A 206 -10.98 -7.42 20.07
C PHE A 206 -9.69 -6.61 20.27
N PHE A 207 -8.79 -6.62 19.29
CA PHE A 207 -7.58 -5.82 19.32
C PHE A 207 -7.89 -4.32 19.39
N ILE A 208 -8.80 -3.82 18.54
CA ILE A 208 -9.23 -2.42 18.54
C ILE A 208 -9.77 -2.02 19.91
N ASN A 209 -10.66 -2.84 20.49
CA ASN A 209 -11.20 -2.62 21.84
C ASN A 209 -10.09 -2.61 22.91
N SER A 210 -9.08 -3.48 22.76
CA SER A 210 -7.99 -3.64 23.74
C SER A 210 -7.03 -2.46 23.79
N ILE A 211 -6.89 -1.70 22.69
CA ILE A 211 -5.97 -0.56 22.58
C ILE A 211 -6.67 0.79 22.78
N TYR A 212 -8.00 0.84 22.65
CA TYR A 212 -8.78 2.07 22.77
C TYR A 212 -8.65 2.68 24.18
N GLN A 213 -8.45 3.99 24.20
CA GLN A 213 -8.54 4.85 25.38
C GLN A 213 -9.50 6.00 25.10
N TYR A 214 -10.19 6.48 26.12
CA TYR A 214 -11.09 7.61 25.97
C TYR A 214 -10.38 8.82 25.34
N GLY A 215 -11.00 9.41 24.32
CA GLY A 215 -10.42 10.50 23.53
C GLY A 215 -9.60 10.06 22.31
N ASP A 216 -9.45 8.74 22.09
CA ASP A 216 -8.85 8.23 20.85
C ASP A 216 -9.84 8.28 19.67
N VAL A 217 -9.32 8.51 18.46
CA VAL A 217 -10.10 8.48 17.20
C VAL A 217 -9.41 7.54 16.21
N PHE A 218 -10.19 6.67 15.58
CA PHE A 218 -9.69 5.71 14.60
C PHE A 218 -10.13 6.09 13.19
N PHE A 219 -9.21 5.94 12.23
CA PHE A 219 -9.45 6.14 10.81
C PHE A 219 -9.35 4.81 10.07
N SER A 220 -10.44 4.40 9.43
CA SER A 220 -10.54 3.16 8.68
C SER A 220 -10.02 3.35 7.26
N ASP A 221 -8.77 2.98 6.98
CA ASP A 221 -8.12 3.19 5.69
C ASP A 221 -8.28 2.01 4.71
N LYS A 222 -8.19 0.77 5.18
CA LYS A 222 -8.33 -0.44 4.36
C LYS A 222 -9.67 -1.12 4.58
N ASN A 223 -10.75 -0.45 4.18
CA ASN A 223 -12.13 -0.76 4.56
C ASN A 223 -12.56 -2.23 4.37
N ILE A 224 -12.00 -2.97 3.43
CA ILE A 224 -12.31 -4.41 3.27
C ILE A 224 -11.97 -5.23 4.54
N TYR A 225 -10.97 -4.81 5.30
CA TYR A 225 -10.54 -5.49 6.53
C TYR A 225 -10.91 -4.73 7.80
N THR A 226 -10.90 -3.39 7.74
CA THR A 226 -11.09 -2.52 8.90
C THR A 226 -12.56 -2.25 9.18
N ALA A 227 -13.39 -2.05 8.15
CA ALA A 227 -14.81 -1.77 8.34
C ALA A 227 -15.56 -2.94 9.03
N PRO A 228 -15.38 -4.21 8.63
CA PRO A 228 -15.96 -5.31 9.39
C PRO A 228 -15.52 -5.35 10.86
N ALA A 229 -14.24 -5.06 11.13
CA ALA A 229 -13.72 -5.05 12.50
C ALA A 229 -14.34 -3.92 13.34
N PHE A 230 -14.47 -2.72 12.79
CA PHE A 230 -15.11 -1.59 13.46
C PHE A 230 -16.61 -1.80 13.68
N ASN A 231 -17.30 -2.43 12.73
CA ASN A 231 -18.73 -2.74 12.88
C ASN A 231 -19.03 -3.70 14.05
N HIS A 232 -18.03 -4.48 14.50
CA HIS A 232 -18.14 -5.41 15.62
C HIS A 232 -17.39 -4.93 16.88
N SER A 233 -16.69 -3.77 16.83
CA SER A 233 -16.02 -3.19 17.99
C SER A 233 -17.00 -2.43 18.87
N ASP A 234 -16.54 -1.99 20.06
CA ASP A 234 -17.33 -1.17 20.96
C ASP A 234 -17.90 0.05 20.20
N PRO A 235 -19.22 0.27 20.22
CA PRO A 235 -19.87 1.38 19.52
C PRO A 235 -19.42 2.75 20.00
N ASN A 236 -18.89 2.87 21.21
CA ASN A 236 -18.38 4.12 21.76
C ASN A 236 -17.03 4.55 21.18
N ILE A 237 -16.33 3.67 20.46
CA ILE A 237 -15.06 4.02 19.80
C ILE A 237 -15.34 4.94 18.59
N PRO A 238 -14.83 6.18 18.57
CA PRO A 238 -15.00 7.07 17.42
C PRO A 238 -14.25 6.54 16.19
N VAL A 239 -14.98 6.37 15.08
CA VAL A 239 -14.41 5.88 13.82
C VAL A 239 -14.77 6.80 12.66
N VAL A 240 -13.80 7.10 11.82
CA VAL A 240 -13.94 7.85 10.57
C VAL A 240 -13.52 6.94 9.42
N ALA A 241 -14.33 6.85 8.39
CA ALA A 241 -13.98 6.07 7.19
C ALA A 241 -13.22 6.93 6.18
N ILE A 242 -12.21 6.35 5.53
CA ILE A 242 -11.45 7.00 4.45
C ILE A 242 -11.71 6.24 3.15
N LEU A 243 -12.10 6.94 2.09
CA LEU A 243 -12.23 6.36 0.76
C LEU A 243 -11.01 6.70 -0.10
N HIS A 244 -10.30 5.66 -0.53
CA HIS A 244 -9.08 5.80 -1.36
C HIS A 244 -9.30 5.50 -2.84
N SER A 245 -10.53 5.21 -3.25
CA SER A 245 -10.91 4.94 -4.64
C SER A 245 -12.37 5.25 -4.87
N THR A 246 -12.84 5.09 -6.12
CA THR A 246 -14.28 5.16 -6.42
C THR A 246 -15.07 4.20 -5.53
N HIS A 247 -16.19 4.66 -4.97
CA HIS A 247 -16.98 3.88 -4.02
C HIS A 247 -17.93 2.88 -4.70
N VAL A 248 -18.23 3.08 -5.97
CA VAL A 248 -19.11 2.23 -6.78
C VAL A 248 -18.36 1.43 -7.83
N LYS A 249 -18.97 0.37 -8.35
CA LYS A 249 -18.36 -0.51 -9.37
C LYS A 249 -18.32 0.16 -10.74
N ASN A 250 -19.41 0.80 -11.15
CA ASN A 250 -19.51 1.59 -12.38
C ASN A 250 -19.62 3.07 -12.02
N ILE A 251 -18.56 3.83 -12.32
CA ILE A 251 -18.48 5.25 -11.98
C ILE A 251 -19.31 6.13 -12.91
N ASP A 252 -19.65 5.63 -14.08
CA ASP A 252 -20.49 6.34 -15.05
C ASP A 252 -22.00 6.28 -14.66
N GLN A 253 -22.34 5.44 -13.65
CA GLN A 253 -23.68 5.25 -13.09
C GLN A 253 -23.65 5.32 -11.56
N VAL A 254 -23.14 6.43 -11.01
CA VAL A 254 -22.87 6.55 -9.57
C VAL A 254 -24.11 6.27 -8.72
N ASP A 255 -25.29 6.76 -9.13
CA ASP A 255 -26.52 6.69 -8.32
C ASP A 255 -27.10 5.27 -8.23
N THR A 256 -26.93 4.47 -9.26
CA THR A 256 -27.56 3.14 -9.37
C THR A 256 -26.59 1.97 -9.24
N SER A 257 -25.29 2.20 -9.47
CA SER A 257 -24.30 1.15 -9.43
C SER A 257 -24.09 0.60 -8.02
N ASN A 258 -23.85 -0.70 -7.90
CA ASN A 258 -23.51 -1.33 -6.63
C ASN A 258 -22.19 -0.78 -6.03
N TYR A 259 -22.15 -0.68 -4.70
CA TYR A 259 -20.90 -0.38 -4.01
C TYR A 259 -19.83 -1.43 -4.34
N LYS A 260 -18.57 -1.00 -4.40
CA LYS A 260 -17.43 -1.93 -4.49
C LYS A 260 -17.40 -2.83 -3.25
N ASN A 261 -16.98 -4.08 -3.44
CA ASN A 261 -16.90 -5.05 -2.35
C ASN A 261 -16.07 -4.54 -1.17
N VAL A 262 -15.02 -3.74 -1.44
CA VAL A 262 -14.16 -3.16 -0.42
C VAL A 262 -14.86 -2.16 0.52
N TYR A 263 -16.02 -1.63 0.11
CA TYR A 263 -16.79 -0.65 0.89
C TYR A 263 -18.16 -1.16 1.35
N LYS A 264 -18.56 -2.38 0.98
CA LYS A 264 -19.88 -2.92 1.36
C LYS A 264 -20.13 -2.86 2.86
N ALA A 265 -19.16 -3.30 3.68
CA ALA A 265 -19.30 -3.31 5.14
C ALA A 265 -19.38 -1.90 5.73
N LEU A 266 -18.75 -0.91 5.12
CA LEU A 266 -18.88 0.50 5.49
C LEU A 266 -20.31 1.01 5.22
N PHE A 267 -20.76 0.90 3.97
CA PHE A 267 -22.06 1.46 3.55
C PHE A 267 -23.26 0.69 4.11
N SER A 268 -23.09 -0.55 4.58
CA SER A 268 -24.14 -1.31 5.26
C SER A 268 -24.36 -0.90 6.72
N ASN A 269 -23.49 -0.08 7.31
CA ASN A 269 -23.57 0.35 8.71
C ASN A 269 -23.03 1.77 8.89
N LEU A 270 -23.63 2.74 8.20
CA LEU A 270 -23.17 4.14 8.20
C LEU A 270 -23.18 4.77 9.59
N SER A 271 -24.20 4.46 10.41
CA SER A 271 -24.33 5.01 11.77
C SER A 271 -23.17 4.68 12.69
N ARG A 272 -22.34 3.69 12.31
CA ARG A 272 -21.12 3.33 13.05
C ARG A 272 -20.03 4.41 12.94
N TYR A 273 -20.08 5.26 11.93
CA TYR A 273 -19.02 6.19 11.58
C TYR A 273 -19.41 7.64 11.88
N LYS A 274 -18.48 8.39 12.45
CA LYS A 274 -18.64 9.84 12.70
C LYS A 274 -18.64 10.66 11.40
N ALA A 275 -17.88 10.22 10.40
CA ALA A 275 -17.78 10.87 9.09
C ALA A 275 -17.16 9.92 8.04
N ILE A 276 -17.31 10.28 6.78
CA ILE A 276 -16.54 9.72 5.65
C ILE A 276 -15.62 10.82 5.11
N ILE A 277 -14.33 10.51 4.95
CA ILE A 277 -13.38 11.38 4.28
C ILE A 277 -13.13 10.87 2.87
N VAL A 278 -13.21 11.78 1.91
CA VAL A 278 -12.93 11.59 0.49
C VAL A 278 -11.87 12.60 0.04
N SER A 279 -11.36 12.46 -1.18
CA SER A 279 -10.21 13.26 -1.61
C SER A 279 -10.53 14.35 -2.62
N THR A 280 -11.77 14.43 -3.12
CA THR A 280 -12.21 15.40 -4.13
C THR A 280 -13.60 15.91 -3.82
N ASP A 281 -13.94 17.13 -4.28
CA ASP A 281 -15.28 17.70 -4.09
C ASP A 281 -16.33 16.94 -4.90
N SER A 282 -15.98 16.46 -6.08
CA SER A 282 -16.88 15.61 -6.90
C SER A 282 -17.24 14.31 -6.17
N GLN A 283 -16.26 13.63 -5.52
CA GLN A 283 -16.56 12.42 -4.75
C GLN A 283 -17.36 12.75 -3.48
N LYS A 284 -17.10 13.89 -2.84
CA LYS A 284 -17.89 14.35 -1.69
C LYS A 284 -19.36 14.50 -2.09
N GLN A 285 -19.66 15.16 -3.19
CA GLN A 285 -21.02 15.34 -3.68
C GLN A 285 -21.68 13.99 -3.99
N ASP A 286 -21.03 13.15 -4.79
CA ASP A 286 -21.55 11.83 -5.18
C ASP A 286 -21.86 10.94 -3.97
N VAL A 287 -20.94 10.89 -2.98
CA VAL A 287 -21.13 10.08 -1.78
C VAL A 287 -22.23 10.67 -0.89
N SER A 288 -22.24 12.00 -0.67
CA SER A 288 -23.24 12.66 0.17
C SER A 288 -24.67 12.42 -0.37
N THR A 289 -24.88 12.59 -1.67
CA THR A 289 -26.15 12.30 -2.32
C THR A 289 -26.53 10.83 -2.16
N ARG A 290 -25.58 9.94 -2.40
CA ARG A 290 -25.81 8.48 -2.37
C ARG A 290 -26.21 7.94 -0.99
N ILE A 291 -25.78 8.60 0.09
CA ILE A 291 -26.12 8.23 1.47
C ILE A 291 -27.19 9.14 2.08
N ASP A 292 -27.88 9.95 1.28
CA ASP A 292 -28.91 10.90 1.73
C ASP A 292 -28.43 11.79 2.90
N ASN A 293 -27.15 12.19 2.88
CA ASN A 293 -26.49 12.98 3.92
C ASN A 293 -26.63 12.43 5.36
N GLN A 294 -26.77 11.10 5.53
CA GLN A 294 -26.96 10.48 6.85
C GLN A 294 -25.79 10.74 7.81
N ILE A 295 -24.57 10.87 7.29
CA ILE A 295 -23.38 11.26 8.05
C ILE A 295 -22.54 12.27 7.24
N PRO A 296 -21.72 13.11 7.90
CA PRO A 296 -20.85 14.07 7.21
C PRO A 296 -19.90 13.41 6.21
N VAL A 297 -19.80 13.96 5.00
CA VAL A 297 -18.77 13.62 4.00
C VAL A 297 -17.87 14.84 3.83
N ILE A 298 -16.56 14.64 4.08
CA ILE A 298 -15.59 15.74 4.14
C ILE A 298 -14.52 15.54 3.07
N ASN A 299 -14.25 16.58 2.26
CA ASN A 299 -13.16 16.54 1.29
C ASN A 299 -11.83 16.94 1.93
N ILE A 300 -10.92 15.98 2.06
CA ILE A 300 -9.52 16.20 2.46
C ILE A 300 -8.64 15.40 1.51
N PRO A 301 -7.87 16.06 0.62
CA PRO A 301 -6.95 15.38 -0.27
C PRO A 301 -5.95 14.49 0.47
N VAL A 302 -5.67 13.29 -0.08
CA VAL A 302 -4.77 12.30 0.55
C VAL A 302 -3.29 12.65 0.42
N GLY A 303 -2.94 13.68 -0.37
CA GLY A 303 -1.59 14.15 -0.60
C GLY A 303 -1.47 15.65 -0.38
N PHE A 304 -0.24 16.10 -0.33
CA PHE A 304 0.11 17.52 -0.28
C PHE A 304 1.33 17.80 -1.16
N SER A 305 1.44 19.05 -1.62
CA SER A 305 2.62 19.57 -2.30
C SER A 305 3.63 20.09 -1.26
N GLU A 306 4.88 19.67 -1.36
CA GLU A 306 5.96 20.20 -0.52
C GLU A 306 6.50 21.51 -1.14
N ASN A 307 6.64 22.56 -0.32
CA ASN A 307 7.05 23.90 -0.79
C ASN A 307 8.47 23.97 -1.37
N HIS A 308 9.28 22.92 -1.22
CA HIS A 308 10.66 22.90 -1.72
C HIS A 308 10.78 22.93 -3.24
N HIS A 309 9.70 22.67 -3.98
CA HIS A 309 9.72 22.57 -5.43
C HIS A 309 9.54 23.91 -6.14
N ILE A 310 9.08 24.95 -5.42
CA ILE A 310 8.85 26.29 -5.98
C ILE A 310 10.17 26.95 -6.42
N ASN A 311 11.25 26.73 -5.68
CA ASN A 311 12.56 27.33 -5.94
C ASN A 311 13.39 26.57 -6.99
N ALA A 312 13.08 25.29 -7.25
CA ALA A 312 13.79 24.46 -8.22
C ALA A 312 13.42 24.78 -9.69
N HIS A 313 12.43 25.65 -9.90
CA HIS A 313 11.87 25.87 -11.22
C HIS A 313 12.81 26.66 -12.17
N ASN A 314 13.62 27.58 -11.63
CA ASN A 314 14.49 28.43 -12.47
C ASN A 314 15.64 27.64 -13.09
N ASP A 315 16.03 26.50 -12.50
CA ASP A 315 17.19 25.72 -12.95
C ASP A 315 16.80 24.34 -13.53
N ARG A 316 15.49 24.12 -13.80
CA ARG A 316 15.00 22.82 -14.26
C ARG A 316 15.51 22.51 -15.67
N LYS A 317 16.40 21.53 -15.78
CA LYS A 317 16.80 20.93 -17.06
C LYS A 317 15.73 19.93 -17.49
N VAL A 318 14.77 20.38 -18.28
CA VAL A 318 13.72 19.52 -18.81
C VAL A 318 14.21 18.83 -20.07
N SER A 319 14.23 17.52 -20.09
CA SER A 319 14.42 16.75 -21.31
C SER A 319 13.11 16.72 -22.10
N PRO A 320 13.04 17.29 -23.31
CA PRO A 320 11.84 17.22 -24.15
C PRO A 320 11.52 15.79 -24.60
N LYS A 321 12.39 14.84 -24.29
CA LYS A 321 12.34 13.45 -24.73
C LYS A 321 11.75 12.49 -23.67
N LYS A 322 11.58 12.93 -22.41
CA LYS A 322 11.16 12.03 -21.31
C LYS A 322 9.70 12.25 -20.92
N LEU A 323 8.88 11.25 -21.21
CA LEU A 323 7.53 11.12 -20.62
C LEU A 323 7.60 10.25 -19.35
N ILE A 324 6.83 10.60 -18.34
CA ILE A 324 6.75 9.84 -17.08
C ILE A 324 5.33 9.35 -16.79
N SER A 325 5.23 8.14 -16.31
CA SER A 325 3.99 7.60 -15.73
C SER A 325 4.31 6.83 -14.45
N VAL A 326 3.59 7.16 -13.39
CA VAL A 326 3.76 6.53 -12.07
C VAL A 326 2.45 5.85 -11.69
N ALA A 327 2.41 4.53 -11.79
CA ALA A 327 1.21 3.75 -11.57
C ALA A 327 1.51 2.29 -11.24
N ARG A 328 0.59 1.60 -10.57
CA ARG A 328 0.65 0.13 -10.48
C ARG A 328 0.51 -0.49 -11.87
N TYR A 329 1.24 -1.56 -12.13
CA TYR A 329 1.06 -2.34 -13.37
C TYR A 329 -0.15 -3.26 -13.22
N SER A 330 -1.32 -2.68 -13.42
CA SER A 330 -2.61 -3.33 -13.24
C SER A 330 -3.61 -2.88 -14.32
N PRO A 331 -4.63 -3.71 -14.64
CA PRO A 331 -5.51 -3.47 -15.79
C PRO A 331 -6.21 -2.10 -15.77
N GLU A 332 -6.59 -1.63 -14.58
CA GLU A 332 -7.29 -0.35 -14.42
C GLU A 332 -6.42 0.89 -14.75
N LYS A 333 -5.09 0.72 -14.85
CA LYS A 333 -4.17 1.80 -15.22
C LYS A 333 -3.93 1.92 -16.72
N GLN A 334 -4.34 0.94 -17.49
CA GLN A 334 -4.31 0.91 -18.97
C GLN A 334 -2.96 1.36 -19.57
N LEU A 335 -1.84 0.93 -18.97
CA LEU A 335 -0.50 1.33 -19.41
C LEU A 335 -0.19 0.92 -20.86
N HIS A 336 -0.92 -0.05 -21.41
CA HIS A 336 -0.80 -0.44 -22.80
C HIS A 336 -1.16 0.71 -23.77
N HIS A 337 -2.10 1.61 -23.42
CA HIS A 337 -2.39 2.80 -24.23
C HIS A 337 -1.19 3.74 -24.35
N GLN A 338 -0.37 3.83 -23.28
CA GLN A 338 0.85 4.63 -23.29
C GLN A 338 1.95 3.98 -24.15
N ILE A 339 2.01 2.66 -24.22
CA ILE A 339 2.92 1.92 -25.11
C ILE A 339 2.51 2.14 -26.57
N GLU A 340 1.21 2.06 -26.88
CA GLU A 340 0.67 2.35 -28.21
C GLU A 340 0.94 3.80 -28.63
N LEU A 341 0.81 4.77 -27.72
CA LEU A 341 1.17 6.16 -27.94
C LEU A 341 2.64 6.31 -28.43
N ILE A 342 3.59 5.68 -27.75
CA ILE A 342 5.00 5.73 -28.15
C ILE A 342 5.20 5.05 -29.52
N ASN A 343 4.51 3.94 -29.77
CA ASN A 343 4.57 3.28 -31.08
C ASN A 343 4.08 4.22 -32.21
N ASN A 344 3.05 5.00 -31.97
CA ASN A 344 2.52 5.96 -32.95
C ASN A 344 3.48 7.12 -33.23
N LEU A 345 4.23 7.55 -32.18
CA LEU A 345 5.10 8.73 -32.27
C LEU A 345 6.59 8.42 -32.56
N LYS A 346 7.01 7.15 -32.53
CA LYS A 346 8.43 6.75 -32.58
C LYS A 346 9.20 7.19 -33.83
N HIS A 347 8.54 7.35 -34.96
CA HIS A 347 9.17 7.76 -36.21
C HIS A 347 9.29 9.27 -36.32
N GLU A 348 8.31 10.01 -35.77
CA GLU A 348 8.29 11.48 -35.83
C GLU A 348 9.14 12.09 -34.71
N PHE A 349 9.18 11.40 -33.54
CA PHE A 349 9.99 11.79 -32.39
C PHE A 349 10.93 10.65 -31.97
N PRO A 350 12.01 10.38 -32.72
CA PRO A 350 12.85 9.20 -32.52
C PRO A 350 13.57 9.17 -31.18
N GLU A 351 13.69 10.30 -30.49
CA GLU A 351 14.32 10.41 -29.18
C GLU A 351 13.32 10.39 -28.00
N LEU A 352 12.01 10.24 -28.28
CA LEU A 352 10.98 10.20 -27.25
C LEU A 352 11.10 8.92 -26.43
N GLN A 353 11.07 9.07 -25.12
CA GLN A 353 11.14 7.97 -24.16
C GLN A 353 9.98 8.01 -23.18
N LEU A 354 9.49 6.83 -22.79
CA LEU A 354 8.49 6.66 -21.73
C LEU A 354 9.09 5.86 -20.57
N HIS A 355 9.06 6.46 -19.39
CA HIS A 355 9.52 5.84 -18.16
C HIS A 355 8.31 5.48 -17.28
N LEU A 356 8.07 4.18 -17.06
CA LEU A 356 7.00 3.64 -16.24
C LEU A 356 7.54 3.27 -14.87
N TYR A 357 7.09 3.97 -13.83
CA TYR A 357 7.46 3.69 -12.44
C TYR A 357 6.33 3.00 -11.72
N GLY A 358 6.62 1.87 -11.08
CA GLY A 358 5.66 1.08 -10.34
C GLY A 358 5.91 -0.42 -10.44
N PHE A 359 4.94 -1.20 -10.01
CA PHE A 359 4.99 -2.67 -10.02
C PHE A 359 3.59 -3.25 -10.14
N GLY A 360 3.48 -4.52 -10.48
CA GLY A 360 2.19 -5.21 -10.52
C GLY A 360 2.14 -6.38 -11.50
N LYS A 361 0.97 -7.01 -11.54
CA LYS A 361 0.74 -8.28 -12.25
C LYS A 361 0.86 -8.17 -13.79
N GLU A 362 0.70 -6.98 -14.34
CA GLU A 362 0.74 -6.75 -15.79
C GLU A 362 2.17 -6.59 -16.35
N LYS A 363 3.22 -6.68 -15.48
CA LYS A 363 4.61 -6.46 -15.91
C LYS A 363 4.99 -7.25 -17.16
N ASP A 364 4.73 -8.56 -17.15
CA ASP A 364 5.12 -9.43 -18.27
C ASP A 364 4.33 -9.14 -19.55
N LYS A 365 3.05 -8.77 -19.41
CA LYS A 365 2.24 -8.34 -20.55
C LYS A 365 2.76 -7.05 -21.17
N LEU A 366 3.16 -6.07 -20.33
CA LEU A 366 3.75 -4.81 -20.80
C LEU A 366 5.09 -5.06 -21.52
N LEU A 367 5.96 -5.91 -20.96
CA LEU A 367 7.22 -6.29 -21.59
C LEU A 367 6.99 -6.97 -22.95
N ASN A 368 6.03 -7.89 -23.04
CA ASN A 368 5.67 -8.54 -24.30
C ASN A 368 5.15 -7.55 -25.36
N LEU A 369 4.38 -6.54 -24.93
CA LEU A 369 3.87 -5.50 -25.83
C LEU A 369 4.98 -4.56 -26.32
N ILE A 370 5.91 -4.18 -25.45
CA ILE A 370 7.10 -3.37 -25.77
C ILE A 370 7.92 -4.10 -26.83
N LYS A 371 8.20 -5.39 -26.63
CA LYS A 371 8.92 -6.23 -27.59
C LYS A 371 8.18 -6.37 -28.93
N LYS A 372 6.85 -6.59 -28.87
CA LYS A 372 6.02 -6.69 -30.09
C LYS A 372 6.13 -5.47 -30.99
N TYR A 373 6.27 -4.27 -30.42
CA TYR A 373 6.37 -3.02 -31.16
C TYR A 373 7.82 -2.56 -31.42
N ASN A 374 8.84 -3.33 -31.00
CA ASN A 374 10.26 -2.99 -31.06
C ASN A 374 10.54 -1.62 -30.38
N LEU A 375 10.19 -1.52 -29.09
CA LEU A 375 10.28 -0.28 -28.29
C LEU A 375 11.19 -0.41 -27.06
N GLU A 376 12.08 -1.43 -27.02
CA GLU A 376 12.94 -1.73 -25.88
C GLU A 376 13.95 -0.59 -25.60
N ASP A 377 14.31 0.21 -26.60
CA ASP A 377 15.17 1.39 -26.51
C ASP A 377 14.41 2.67 -26.13
N LYS A 378 13.07 2.64 -26.09
CA LYS A 378 12.19 3.80 -25.88
C LYS A 378 11.33 3.73 -24.63
N ILE A 379 10.97 2.52 -24.16
CA ILE A 379 10.08 2.33 -23.01
C ILE A 379 10.78 1.54 -21.92
N PHE A 380 10.81 2.13 -20.73
CA PHE A 380 11.54 1.59 -19.58
C PHE A 380 10.61 1.31 -18.40
N LEU A 381 10.48 0.04 -18.01
CA LEU A 381 9.83 -0.36 -16.76
C LEU A 381 10.83 -0.22 -15.61
N ARG A 382 10.78 0.90 -14.88
CA ARG A 382 11.78 1.29 -13.86
C ARG A 382 11.56 0.66 -12.48
N GLY A 383 10.42 -0.03 -12.30
CA GLY A 383 10.10 -0.58 -10.99
C GLY A 383 9.66 0.48 -9.96
N PHE A 384 9.59 0.07 -8.71
CA PHE A 384 9.24 0.96 -7.60
C PHE A 384 10.48 1.72 -7.11
N LEU A 385 10.34 3.04 -6.98
CA LEU A 385 11.32 3.91 -6.32
C LEU A 385 10.64 4.62 -5.13
N PRO A 386 11.26 4.61 -3.94
CA PRO A 386 10.72 5.31 -2.76
C PRO A 386 10.67 6.84 -2.94
N ASN A 387 11.60 7.40 -3.70
CA ASN A 387 11.69 8.82 -3.99
C ASN A 387 11.82 9.03 -5.51
N LEU A 388 10.89 9.78 -6.07
CA LEU A 388 10.81 10.11 -7.51
C LEU A 388 11.14 11.57 -7.81
N SER A 389 11.64 12.34 -6.85
CA SER A 389 11.92 13.79 -7.00
C SER A 389 12.75 14.11 -8.24
N LYS A 390 13.85 13.39 -8.42
CA LYS A 390 14.72 13.55 -9.60
C LYS A 390 13.97 13.20 -10.89
N GLU A 391 13.21 12.13 -10.87
CA GLU A 391 12.49 11.62 -12.03
C GLU A 391 11.40 12.60 -12.52
N TYR A 392 10.69 13.22 -11.59
CA TYR A 392 9.74 14.28 -11.89
C TYR A 392 10.45 15.55 -12.38
N SER A 393 11.57 15.95 -11.76
CA SER A 393 12.34 17.13 -12.18
C SER A 393 12.85 17.00 -13.62
N ASP A 394 13.16 15.79 -14.07
CA ASP A 394 13.68 15.51 -15.41
C ASP A 394 12.58 15.25 -16.46
N ALA A 395 11.31 15.15 -16.05
CA ALA A 395 10.22 14.79 -16.94
C ALA A 395 9.69 15.99 -17.73
N TYR A 396 9.40 15.79 -19.01
CA TYR A 396 8.79 16.78 -19.89
C TYR A 396 7.27 16.83 -19.73
N LEU A 397 6.62 15.66 -19.79
CA LEU A 397 5.17 15.48 -19.58
C LEU A 397 4.92 14.25 -18.70
N GLY A 398 3.84 14.29 -17.92
CA GLY A 398 3.28 13.14 -17.24
C GLY A 398 2.04 12.61 -17.95
N ILE A 399 1.85 11.29 -17.95
CA ILE A 399 0.73 10.64 -18.61
C ILE A 399 -0.01 9.72 -17.63
N ILE A 400 -1.35 9.82 -17.60
CA ILE A 400 -2.22 8.91 -16.88
C ILE A 400 -3.37 8.46 -17.77
N THR A 401 -3.44 7.14 -17.97
CA THR A 401 -4.48 6.49 -18.79
C THR A 401 -5.44 5.62 -17.96
N SER A 402 -5.57 5.92 -16.69
CA SER A 402 -6.39 5.12 -15.76
C SER A 402 -7.88 5.12 -16.13
N ASN A 403 -8.55 3.99 -15.89
CA ASN A 403 -10.02 3.89 -15.97
C ASN A 403 -10.72 4.47 -14.75
N MET A 404 -10.03 4.51 -13.62
CA MET A 404 -10.55 5.00 -12.34
C MET A 404 -9.42 5.48 -11.43
N GLU A 405 -9.68 6.55 -10.70
CA GLU A 405 -8.83 7.10 -9.65
C GLU A 405 -9.67 7.53 -8.45
N GLY A 406 -9.06 7.55 -7.26
CA GLY A 406 -9.65 8.24 -6.11
C GLY A 406 -9.25 9.71 -6.08
N PHE A 407 -7.93 9.97 -6.20
CA PHE A 407 -7.34 11.31 -6.23
C PHE A 407 -6.19 11.40 -7.24
N SER A 408 -5.36 10.35 -7.31
CA SER A 408 -4.11 10.29 -8.08
C SER A 408 -2.97 11.12 -7.48
N LEU A 409 -2.28 10.56 -6.48
CA LEU A 409 -1.09 11.15 -5.89
C LEU A 409 -0.01 11.46 -6.94
N ALA A 410 0.14 10.61 -7.95
CA ALA A 410 1.09 10.81 -9.04
C ALA A 410 0.81 12.10 -9.85
N LEU A 411 -0.46 12.47 -10.04
CA LEU A 411 -0.83 13.74 -10.67
C LEU A 411 -0.39 14.93 -9.81
N LEU A 412 -0.71 14.90 -8.51
CA LEU A 412 -0.32 15.97 -7.61
C LEU A 412 1.21 16.10 -7.51
N GLU A 413 1.92 14.98 -7.48
CA GLU A 413 3.38 14.98 -7.49
C GLU A 413 3.93 15.58 -8.78
N CYS A 414 3.49 15.14 -9.96
CA CYS A 414 3.85 15.76 -11.23
C CYS A 414 3.59 17.28 -11.22
N GLN A 415 2.41 17.68 -10.79
CA GLN A 415 1.98 19.07 -10.72
C GLN A 415 2.90 19.90 -9.80
N SER A 416 3.30 19.35 -8.64
CA SER A 416 4.18 20.04 -7.69
C SER A 416 5.61 20.23 -8.20
N TYR A 417 6.04 19.36 -9.14
CA TYR A 417 7.32 19.51 -9.86
C TYR A 417 7.18 20.29 -11.17
N GLY A 418 6.02 20.86 -11.45
CA GLY A 418 5.77 21.59 -12.70
C GLY A 418 5.82 20.69 -13.94
N VAL A 419 5.42 19.44 -13.82
CA VAL A 419 5.26 18.53 -14.96
C VAL A 419 3.83 18.63 -15.45
N PRO A 420 3.57 19.20 -16.65
CA PRO A 420 2.23 19.21 -17.22
C PRO A 420 1.73 17.81 -17.45
N MET A 421 0.42 17.59 -17.26
CA MET A 421 -0.18 16.28 -17.31
C MET A 421 -1.15 16.12 -18.48
N ILE A 422 -1.09 14.98 -19.14
CA ILE A 422 -2.13 14.53 -20.04
C ILE A 422 -2.80 13.31 -19.41
N SER A 423 -4.08 13.41 -19.15
CA SER A 423 -4.84 12.37 -18.46
C SER A 423 -6.19 12.12 -19.12
N TYR A 424 -6.68 10.89 -19.02
CA TYR A 424 -8.10 10.66 -19.32
C TYR A 424 -8.98 11.43 -18.35
N ASP A 425 -10.04 12.03 -18.87
CA ASP A 425 -11.08 12.68 -18.08
C ASP A 425 -11.95 11.62 -17.41
N ILE A 426 -11.65 11.38 -16.16
CA ILE A 426 -12.32 10.39 -15.32
C ILE A 426 -12.57 10.93 -13.92
N LYS A 427 -13.62 10.49 -13.27
CA LYS A 427 -13.84 10.68 -11.84
C LYS A 427 -12.81 9.81 -11.05
N TYR A 428 -12.13 10.34 -10.00
CA TYR A 428 -12.39 11.67 -9.40
C TYR A 428 -11.16 12.59 -9.53
N GLY A 429 -9.93 12.06 -9.46
CA GLY A 429 -8.70 12.83 -9.32
C GLY A 429 -8.29 13.66 -10.53
N PRO A 430 -8.27 13.11 -11.76
CA PRO A 430 -7.78 13.83 -12.92
C PRO A 430 -8.48 15.17 -13.14
N ASN A 431 -9.80 15.21 -13.14
CA ASN A 431 -10.57 16.44 -13.35
C ASN A 431 -10.57 17.41 -12.15
N GLU A 432 -10.05 16.99 -11.00
CA GLU A 432 -9.78 17.86 -9.86
C GLU A 432 -8.42 18.58 -9.99
N LEU A 433 -7.41 17.87 -10.50
CA LEU A 433 -6.02 18.32 -10.54
C LEU A 433 -5.61 18.95 -11.86
N VAL A 434 -6.13 18.46 -12.99
CA VAL A 434 -5.85 18.98 -14.33
C VAL A 434 -6.93 19.97 -14.73
N ARG A 435 -6.52 21.19 -15.09
CA ARG A 435 -7.37 22.20 -15.72
C ARG A 435 -7.06 22.18 -17.21
N ASP A 436 -8.01 21.70 -18.00
CA ASP A 436 -7.85 21.52 -19.44
C ASP A 436 -7.43 22.81 -20.14
N GLY A 437 -6.35 22.73 -20.95
CA GLY A 437 -5.77 23.89 -21.65
C GLY A 437 -5.02 24.89 -20.76
N LEU A 438 -4.83 24.63 -19.46
CA LEU A 438 -4.15 25.53 -18.53
C LEU A 438 -2.86 24.91 -17.95
N ASN A 439 -2.93 23.72 -17.38
CA ASN A 439 -1.77 23.02 -16.81
C ASN A 439 -1.60 21.60 -17.38
N GLY A 440 -2.36 21.25 -18.39
CA GLY A 440 -2.39 19.96 -19.04
C GLY A 440 -3.59 19.79 -19.94
N TYR A 441 -3.87 18.55 -20.32
CA TYR A 441 -5.05 18.20 -21.10
C TYR A 441 -5.84 17.05 -20.47
N LEU A 442 -7.16 17.19 -20.50
CA LEU A 442 -8.11 16.12 -20.17
C LEU A 442 -8.63 15.52 -21.48
N ILE A 443 -8.40 14.23 -21.66
CA ILE A 443 -8.73 13.49 -22.89
C ILE A 443 -9.96 12.62 -22.62
N PRO A 444 -10.92 12.53 -23.53
CA PRO A 444 -12.03 11.60 -23.37
C PRO A 444 -11.55 10.19 -23.06
N LYS A 445 -12.19 9.52 -22.11
CA LYS A 445 -11.78 8.20 -21.64
C LYS A 445 -11.64 7.22 -22.82
N ASN A 446 -10.46 6.57 -22.91
CA ASN A 446 -10.09 5.63 -23.97
C ASN A 446 -9.86 6.22 -25.37
N ASP A 447 -9.89 7.54 -25.53
CA ASP A 447 -9.53 8.18 -26.78
C ASP A 447 -8.02 8.23 -26.97
N LYS A 448 -7.49 7.16 -27.61
CA LYS A 448 -6.04 7.00 -27.84
C LYS A 448 -5.52 7.91 -28.95
N GLU A 449 -6.37 8.28 -29.88
CA GLU A 449 -6.02 9.19 -30.98
C GLU A 449 -5.83 10.60 -30.42
N GLU A 450 -6.79 11.12 -29.67
CA GLU A 450 -6.67 12.44 -29.04
C GLU A 450 -5.54 12.49 -28.01
N LEU A 451 -5.31 11.40 -27.26
CA LEU A 451 -4.14 11.27 -26.39
C LEU A 451 -2.82 11.48 -27.20
N THR A 452 -2.71 10.81 -28.34
CA THR A 452 -1.53 10.94 -29.23
C THR A 452 -1.40 12.35 -29.77
N ASN A 453 -2.50 12.96 -30.24
CA ASN A 453 -2.54 14.32 -30.79
C ASN A 453 -2.11 15.37 -29.76
N LYS A 454 -2.59 15.28 -28.51
CA LYS A 454 -2.20 16.25 -27.46
C LYS A 454 -0.77 16.10 -26.98
N VAL A 455 -0.24 14.87 -26.92
CA VAL A 455 1.19 14.66 -26.63
C VAL A 455 2.04 15.26 -27.76
N LYS A 456 1.75 14.94 -29.02
CA LYS A 456 2.41 15.51 -30.20
C LYS A 456 2.36 17.02 -30.16
N TYR A 457 1.18 17.60 -29.94
CA TYR A 457 0.97 19.05 -29.90
C TYR A 457 1.90 19.74 -28.88
N LEU A 458 2.03 19.19 -27.66
CA LEU A 458 2.93 19.75 -26.65
C LEU A 458 4.42 19.54 -26.98
N LEU A 459 4.77 18.46 -27.68
CA LEU A 459 6.15 18.24 -28.15
C LEU A 459 6.56 19.28 -29.24
N GLU A 460 5.60 19.69 -30.07
CA GLU A 460 5.79 20.69 -31.11
C GLU A 460 5.72 22.15 -30.59
N HIS A 461 5.13 22.36 -29.40
CA HIS A 461 4.90 23.67 -28.79
C HIS A 461 5.60 23.85 -27.43
N PRO A 462 6.93 23.91 -27.38
CA PRO A 462 7.67 23.94 -26.10
C PRO A 462 7.38 25.18 -25.24
N LYS A 463 7.00 26.31 -25.83
CA LYS A 463 6.60 27.51 -25.08
C LYS A 463 5.29 27.24 -24.29
N LEU A 464 4.30 26.60 -24.91
CA LEU A 464 3.04 26.23 -24.25
C LEU A 464 3.30 25.24 -23.13
N GLN A 465 4.17 24.25 -23.34
CA GLN A 465 4.57 23.31 -22.29
C GLN A 465 5.17 24.05 -21.08
N GLN A 466 6.01 25.07 -21.30
CA GLN A 466 6.57 25.88 -20.21
C GLN A 466 5.50 26.70 -19.48
N GLU A 467 4.49 27.21 -20.19
CA GLU A 467 3.36 27.92 -19.59
C GLU A 467 2.55 26.93 -18.71
N PHE A 468 2.23 25.74 -19.21
CA PHE A 468 1.55 24.69 -18.45
C PHE A 468 2.37 24.26 -17.23
N SER A 469 3.70 24.21 -17.35
CA SER A 469 4.59 23.90 -16.23
C SER A 469 4.45 24.94 -15.11
N LYS A 470 4.45 26.23 -15.42
CA LYS A 470 4.25 27.32 -14.43
C LYS A 470 2.89 27.22 -13.76
N GLN A 471 1.84 26.98 -14.55
CA GLN A 471 0.48 26.84 -14.04
C GLN A 471 0.32 25.59 -13.15
N SER A 472 1.00 24.48 -13.49
CA SER A 472 1.02 23.28 -12.66
C SER A 472 1.55 23.58 -11.26
N ILE A 473 2.66 24.32 -11.14
CA ILE A 473 3.19 24.71 -9.84
C ILE A 473 2.22 25.63 -9.09
N ALA A 474 1.67 26.64 -9.77
CA ALA A 474 0.73 27.57 -9.16
C ALA A 474 -0.50 26.84 -8.59
N LEU A 475 -1.10 25.92 -9.35
CA LEU A 475 -2.24 25.13 -8.92
C LEU A 475 -1.90 24.14 -7.78
N SER A 476 -0.66 23.62 -7.76
CA SER A 476 -0.23 22.71 -6.68
C SER A 476 -0.24 23.38 -5.29
N GLN A 477 -0.20 24.70 -5.21
CA GLN A 477 -0.27 25.46 -3.96
C GLN A 477 -1.61 25.33 -3.24
N ASN A 478 -2.70 25.02 -3.97
CA ASN A 478 -3.98 24.70 -3.38
C ASN A 478 -3.92 23.43 -2.49
N TYR A 479 -2.94 22.60 -2.75
CA TYR A 479 -2.63 21.37 -1.99
C TYR A 479 -1.39 21.54 -1.11
N SER A 480 -1.03 22.78 -0.75
CA SER A 480 0.08 23.02 0.17
C SER A 480 -0.16 22.32 1.51
N LYS A 481 0.92 21.96 2.18
CA LYS A 481 0.85 21.28 3.47
C LYS A 481 -0.01 22.05 4.47
N ASN A 482 0.11 23.37 4.54
CA ASN A 482 -0.67 24.22 5.43
C ASN A 482 -2.16 24.15 5.14
N ASN A 483 -2.57 24.20 3.87
CA ASN A 483 -3.98 24.08 3.50
C ASN A 483 -4.56 22.70 3.86
N ILE A 484 -3.76 21.66 3.75
CA ILE A 484 -4.20 20.31 4.15
C ILE A 484 -4.27 20.18 5.68
N ILE A 485 -3.33 20.78 6.43
CA ILE A 485 -3.40 20.84 7.90
C ILE A 485 -4.69 21.55 8.34
N GLU A 486 -5.00 22.70 7.76
CA GLU A 486 -6.23 23.45 8.07
C GLU A 486 -7.50 22.62 7.80
N LYS A 487 -7.56 21.92 6.65
CA LYS A 487 -8.67 21.01 6.34
C LYS A 487 -8.82 19.90 7.39
N TRP A 488 -7.70 19.33 7.88
CA TRP A 488 -7.72 18.34 8.95
C TRP A 488 -8.17 18.94 10.27
N ASP A 489 -7.72 20.13 10.64
CA ASP A 489 -8.11 20.80 11.88
C ASP A 489 -9.62 21.07 11.91
N ASN A 490 -10.17 21.54 10.80
CA ASN A 490 -11.61 21.77 10.64
C ASN A 490 -12.41 20.45 10.74
N ALA A 491 -11.95 19.40 10.09
CA ALA A 491 -12.59 18.09 10.16
C ALA A 491 -12.54 17.50 11.58
N LEU A 492 -11.41 17.60 12.27
CA LEU A 492 -11.27 17.07 13.62
C LEU A 492 -12.16 17.81 14.65
N ARG A 493 -12.43 19.10 14.45
CA ARG A 493 -13.44 19.82 15.27
C ARG A 493 -14.83 19.24 15.10
N LEU A 494 -15.21 18.90 13.84
CA LEU A 494 -16.51 18.26 13.56
C LEU A 494 -16.62 16.83 14.10
N ILE A 495 -15.53 16.09 14.10
CA ILE A 495 -15.49 14.68 14.54
C ILE A 495 -15.52 14.57 16.07
N ASN A 496 -14.93 15.51 16.79
CA ASN A 496 -14.80 15.50 18.25
C ASN A 496 -16.03 16.12 18.97
N ASN A 497 -16.86 16.84 18.23
CA ASN A 497 -18.17 17.31 18.71
C ASN A 497 -19.22 16.21 18.48
#